data_1499e4968f92ebdb1c1edf189f54bfe0
#
_entry.id   1499e4968f92ebdb1c1edf189f54bfe0
#
_cell.length_a   1.000
_cell.length_b   1.000
_cell.length_c   1.000
_cell.angle_alpha   90.00
_cell.angle_beta   90.00
_cell.angle_gamma   90.00
#
_symmetry.space_group_name_H-M   'P 1'
#
loop_
_entity.id
_entity.type
_entity.pdbx_description
1 polymer ?
#
loop_
_entity_poly.entity_id
_entity_poly.type
_entity_poly.pdbx_seq_one_letter_code
_entity_poly.pdbx_strand_id
1 'polypeptide(L)'
;MNRHFLILFSFLLLSVPTFAESALPVVEIKADRTMIYPQRMELTGEETLMDVLQMVPELMIAGYEDVIDNYNLRIDNCPMNGDTRLILSQMKAKDIAKIQVCDNTGVAKGTIGMGRVLDINMKMPERLNGFVEGQGDFGKEVAGIGAVNALYGSKATDLYANASYRHQNGNEEYLTLHMTNRFDERNKLLTYFTQQYLDHPAGTSRKVMGRARYFHTFNDQGTELLIVGGYQYASDPALSNKLPLYIVELNTPLLTKQLSMMLGVEGDFQMTKQKDTDRSWDVFNNDIYLQFTYALPQWKLTVGNRVMFYNYKLMDAGISQKHADTRDNANACVIYVPDSRNQIQLGYYRKYYNPSYQPLFMNAITLSDEEWAITKGQLVERTINQMKLAYAYSKQRLTVQTEASYYAIEDGENFTELGASVYWKTMVSTNRPTGLTLAGGSNLYTAKSGTYASFRFAPTAYLPHEWQIGMQVVYYTRNSPRRETTGVPVYGCLSVNKQFGKKWNLGVDWHDMFDAIRSEAKVNRHAANIRLQYRF
;
A
#
# COMPACT_ATOMS: atom_id res chain seq x y z
N MET A 1 -1.04 -33.00 3.68
CA MET A 1 -1.18 -31.95 4.70
C MET A 1 -0.73 -32.53 6.04
N ASN A 2 0.41 -32.06 6.58
CA ASN A 2 1.05 -32.69 7.74
C ASN A 2 0.23 -32.49 9.02
N ARG A 3 -0.13 -33.60 9.70
CA ARG A 3 -0.87 -33.61 10.98
C ARG A 3 -0.27 -32.68 12.07
N HIS A 4 1.03 -32.44 12.03
CA HIS A 4 1.75 -31.59 12.98
C HIS A 4 1.40 -30.09 12.84
N PHE A 5 1.00 -29.64 11.67
CA PHE A 5 0.61 -28.24 11.43
C PHE A 5 -0.77 -27.92 12.03
N LEU A 6 -1.71 -28.89 11.94
CA LEU A 6 -3.03 -28.78 12.58
C LEU A 6 -2.95 -28.76 14.11
N ILE A 7 -2.01 -29.51 14.69
CA ILE A 7 -1.79 -29.57 16.14
C ILE A 7 -1.18 -28.26 16.66
N LEU A 8 -0.20 -27.68 15.95
CA LEU A 8 0.39 -26.37 16.30
C LEU A 8 -0.65 -25.24 16.22
N PHE A 9 -1.51 -25.29 15.22
CA PHE A 9 -2.60 -24.33 15.02
C PHE A 9 -3.68 -24.45 16.11
N SER A 10 -4.00 -25.67 16.54
CA SER A 10 -4.94 -25.93 17.64
C SER A 10 -4.39 -25.48 19.00
N PHE A 11 -3.08 -25.62 19.26
CA PHE A 11 -2.45 -25.15 20.50
C PHE A 11 -2.39 -23.61 20.59
N LEU A 12 -2.19 -22.91 19.48
CA LEU A 12 -2.22 -21.45 19.43
C LEU A 12 -3.63 -20.90 19.73
N LEU A 13 -4.69 -21.61 19.34
CA LEU A 13 -6.08 -21.21 19.59
C LEU A 13 -6.55 -21.46 21.03
N LEU A 14 -5.94 -22.40 21.75
CA LEU A 14 -6.39 -22.83 23.09
C LEU A 14 -5.72 -22.10 24.26
N SER A 15 -4.68 -21.29 24.04
CA SER A 15 -3.90 -20.66 25.10
C SER A 15 -4.18 -19.17 25.36
N VAL A 16 -5.32 -18.64 24.90
CA VAL A 16 -5.62 -17.22 25.07
C VAL A 16 -6.33 -16.99 26.41
N PRO A 17 -5.68 -16.35 27.41
CA PRO A 17 -6.33 -16.06 28.68
C PRO A 17 -7.42 -14.97 28.53
N THR A 18 -8.59 -15.26 29.08
CA THR A 18 -9.72 -14.35 29.17
C THR A 18 -9.52 -13.32 30.26
N PHE A 19 -9.06 -12.12 29.92
CA PHE A 19 -9.12 -10.96 30.81
C PHE A 19 -9.88 -9.81 30.14
N ALA A 20 -10.82 -9.26 30.88
CA ALA A 20 -11.68 -8.19 30.40
C ALA A 20 -10.98 -6.83 30.52
N GLU A 21 -10.71 -6.23 29.36
CA GLU A 21 -10.51 -4.79 29.26
C GLU A 21 -10.88 -4.34 27.85
N SER A 22 -11.71 -3.31 27.74
CA SER A 22 -12.30 -2.81 26.49
C SER A 22 -11.32 -1.94 25.69
N ALA A 23 -10.10 -2.41 25.46
CA ALA A 23 -9.18 -1.73 24.57
C ALA A 23 -9.60 -1.94 23.10
N LEU A 24 -9.65 -0.85 22.34
CA LEU A 24 -9.93 -0.89 20.91
C LEU A 24 -8.86 -1.70 20.17
N PRO A 25 -9.23 -2.52 19.17
CA PRO A 25 -8.28 -3.37 18.47
C PRO A 25 -7.24 -2.56 17.72
N VAL A 26 -5.99 -3.04 17.68
CA VAL A 26 -4.90 -2.46 16.87
C VAL A 26 -5.15 -2.72 15.39
N VAL A 27 -5.72 -3.87 15.07
CA VAL A 27 -6.08 -4.31 13.73
C VAL A 27 -7.57 -4.56 13.65
N GLU A 28 -8.20 -4.07 12.60
CA GLU A 28 -9.63 -4.24 12.33
C GLU A 28 -9.84 -4.70 10.89
N ILE A 29 -10.42 -5.89 10.71
CA ILE A 29 -10.74 -6.43 9.39
C ILE A 29 -12.04 -5.80 8.88
N LYS A 30 -12.04 -5.31 7.66
CA LYS A 30 -13.20 -4.85 6.89
C LYS A 30 -13.41 -5.75 5.68
N ALA A 31 -14.54 -5.60 5.01
CA ALA A 31 -14.87 -6.41 3.83
C ALA A 31 -13.85 -6.31 2.69
N ASP A 32 -13.25 -5.14 2.52
CA ASP A 32 -12.37 -4.78 1.40
C ASP A 32 -10.95 -4.43 1.82
N ARG A 33 -10.66 -4.36 3.12
CA ARG A 33 -9.37 -3.91 3.65
C ARG A 33 -9.14 -4.33 5.09
N THR A 34 -7.88 -4.33 5.50
CA THR A 34 -7.49 -4.36 6.90
C THR A 34 -7.07 -2.96 7.36
N MET A 35 -7.58 -2.53 8.50
CA MET A 35 -7.28 -1.24 9.11
C MET A 35 -6.30 -1.46 10.25
N ILE A 36 -5.23 -0.68 10.29
CA ILE A 36 -4.20 -0.73 11.33
C ILE A 36 -4.11 0.65 11.97
N TYR A 37 -4.12 0.68 13.29
CA TYR A 37 -4.11 1.91 14.07
C TYR A 37 -2.80 2.04 14.86
N PRO A 38 -1.78 2.73 14.34
CA PRO A 38 -0.48 2.87 15.01
C PRO A 38 -0.59 3.46 16.42
N GLN A 39 -1.53 4.38 16.63
CA GLN A 39 -1.77 5.00 17.92
C GLN A 39 -2.22 4.02 19.03
N ARG A 40 -2.74 2.84 18.65
CA ARG A 40 -3.15 1.78 19.57
C ARG A 40 -2.04 0.76 19.84
N MET A 41 -0.90 0.89 19.14
CA MET A 41 0.26 -0.01 19.25
C MET A 41 1.19 0.34 20.42
N GLU A 42 0.89 1.36 21.23
CA GLU A 42 1.76 1.87 22.31
C GLU A 42 3.16 2.23 21.81
N LEU A 43 3.28 2.85 20.67
CA LEU A 43 4.53 3.33 20.09
C LEU A 43 5.01 4.59 20.82
N THR A 44 6.31 4.89 20.69
CA THR A 44 6.88 6.15 21.22
C THR A 44 6.39 7.36 20.43
N GLY A 45 5.93 7.12 19.18
CA GLY A 45 5.48 8.14 18.22
C GLY A 45 6.61 8.67 17.34
N GLU A 46 7.85 8.33 17.62
CA GLU A 46 9.02 8.74 16.85
C GLU A 46 9.45 7.68 15.81
N GLU A 47 8.87 6.50 15.87
CA GLU A 47 9.03 5.48 14.84
C GLU A 47 8.63 6.04 13.47
N THR A 48 9.41 5.69 12.45
CA THR A 48 9.05 6.03 11.07
C THR A 48 7.87 5.17 10.62
N LEU A 49 7.19 5.59 9.56
CA LEU A 49 6.16 4.76 8.95
C LEU A 49 6.73 3.39 8.55
N MET A 50 7.96 3.34 8.08
CA MET A 50 8.61 2.08 7.73
C MET A 50 8.79 1.17 8.93
N ASP A 51 9.21 1.72 10.09
CA ASP A 51 9.28 0.94 11.33
C ASP A 51 7.91 0.36 11.70
N VAL A 52 6.85 1.17 11.59
CA VAL A 52 5.46 0.73 11.85
C VAL A 52 5.04 -0.38 10.88
N LEU A 53 5.32 -0.22 9.59
CA LEU A 53 4.97 -1.23 8.57
C LEU A 53 5.70 -2.55 8.81
N GLN A 54 6.96 -2.49 9.24
CA GLN A 54 7.71 -3.69 9.61
C GLN A 54 7.15 -4.39 10.86
N MET A 55 6.56 -3.64 11.80
CA MET A 55 5.93 -4.20 12.99
C MET A 55 4.56 -4.82 12.71
N VAL A 56 3.95 -4.47 11.57
CA VAL A 56 2.60 -4.97 11.21
C VAL A 56 2.69 -6.39 10.68
N PRO A 57 2.08 -7.36 11.35
CA PRO A 57 2.21 -8.77 11.00
C PRO A 57 1.76 -9.09 9.58
N GLU A 58 0.70 -8.47 9.12
CA GLU A 58 0.08 -8.77 7.82
C GLU A 58 0.97 -8.40 6.63
N LEU A 59 1.78 -7.34 6.76
CA LEU A 59 2.45 -6.77 5.60
C LEU A 59 3.68 -7.54 5.13
N MET A 60 4.35 -8.29 6.00
CA MET A 60 5.55 -9.07 5.67
C MET A 60 6.61 -8.29 4.91
N ILE A 61 6.73 -6.99 5.19
CA ILE A 61 7.62 -6.06 4.50
C ILE A 61 9.06 -6.29 4.98
N ALA A 62 10.00 -6.45 4.06
CA ALA A 62 11.43 -6.63 4.34
C ALA A 62 12.28 -5.37 4.11
N GLY A 63 11.72 -4.32 3.56
CA GLY A 63 12.42 -3.07 3.28
C GLY A 63 11.59 -2.16 2.38
N TYR A 64 12.17 -1.04 1.98
CA TYR A 64 11.46 -0.08 1.11
C TYR A 64 11.12 -0.68 -0.26
N GLU A 65 11.99 -1.55 -0.79
CA GLU A 65 11.78 -2.23 -2.05
C GLU A 65 10.53 -3.09 -2.04
N ASP A 66 10.24 -3.78 -0.94
CA ASP A 66 9.03 -4.59 -0.83
C ASP A 66 7.77 -3.74 -0.85
N VAL A 67 7.82 -2.51 -0.31
CA VAL A 67 6.69 -1.57 -0.41
C VAL A 67 6.52 -1.08 -1.83
N ILE A 68 7.61 -0.72 -2.50
CA ILE A 68 7.59 -0.23 -3.89
C ILE A 68 7.10 -1.31 -4.84
N ASP A 69 7.63 -2.53 -4.70
CA ASP A 69 7.36 -3.63 -5.62
C ASP A 69 5.98 -4.29 -5.42
N ASN A 70 5.44 -4.28 -4.18
CA ASN A 70 4.25 -5.05 -3.83
C ASN A 70 3.03 -4.21 -3.49
N TYR A 71 3.19 -2.90 -3.26
CA TYR A 71 2.09 -2.04 -2.82
C TYR A 71 1.97 -0.79 -3.67
N ASN A 72 0.73 -0.49 -4.04
CA ASN A 72 0.36 0.81 -4.59
C ASN A 72 0.17 1.79 -3.42
N LEU A 73 1.18 2.58 -3.12
CA LEU A 73 1.18 3.50 -1.99
C LEU A 73 0.27 4.70 -2.26
N ARG A 74 -0.56 5.01 -1.26
CA ARG A 74 -1.43 6.20 -1.26
C ARG A 74 -1.30 6.94 0.06
N ILE A 75 -1.49 8.25 0.01
CA ILE A 75 -1.70 9.09 1.19
C ILE A 75 -3.09 9.71 1.07
N ASP A 76 -3.95 9.48 2.08
CA ASP A 76 -5.34 9.95 2.09
C ASP A 76 -6.10 9.62 0.80
N ASN A 77 -5.97 8.39 0.31
CA ASN A 77 -6.50 7.88 -0.96
C ASN A 77 -5.90 8.50 -2.24
N CYS A 78 -4.85 9.29 -2.14
CA CYS A 78 -4.17 9.89 -3.28
C CYS A 78 -2.92 9.09 -3.62
N PRO A 79 -2.76 8.57 -4.85
CA PRO A 79 -1.57 7.83 -5.24
C PRO A 79 -0.32 8.68 -5.06
N MET A 80 0.73 8.08 -4.51
CA MET A 80 2.02 8.75 -4.36
C MET A 80 2.82 8.65 -5.67
N ASN A 81 3.32 9.79 -6.11
CA ASN A 81 4.37 9.86 -7.11
C ASN A 81 5.59 10.46 -6.40
N GLY A 82 6.69 9.76 -6.39
CA GLY A 82 7.88 10.25 -5.73
C GLY A 82 8.77 9.14 -5.24
N ASP A 83 9.86 9.49 -4.60
CA ASP A 83 10.70 8.53 -3.91
C ASP A 83 9.94 7.98 -2.69
N THR A 84 9.34 6.81 -2.86
CA THR A 84 8.57 6.13 -1.82
C THR A 84 9.43 5.86 -0.59
N ARG A 85 10.70 5.56 -0.76
CA ARG A 85 11.66 5.32 0.32
C ARG A 85 11.80 6.55 1.19
N LEU A 86 12.05 7.69 0.55
CA LEU A 86 12.18 8.97 1.23
C LEU A 86 10.90 9.33 1.98
N ILE A 87 9.74 9.23 1.32
CA ILE A 87 8.44 9.54 1.91
C ILE A 87 8.15 8.67 3.14
N LEU A 88 8.37 7.36 3.04
CA LEU A 88 8.12 6.43 4.16
C LEU A 88 9.07 6.67 5.34
N SER A 89 10.31 7.10 5.09
CA SER A 89 11.26 7.42 6.15
C SER A 89 10.91 8.70 6.89
N GLN A 90 10.23 9.62 6.23
CA GLN A 90 9.86 10.93 6.80
C GLN A 90 8.59 10.90 7.64
N MET A 91 7.65 10.00 7.33
CA MET A 91 6.40 9.89 8.09
C MET A 91 6.64 9.27 9.45
N LYS A 92 6.12 9.89 10.50
CA LYS A 92 6.22 9.38 11.88
C LYS A 92 4.90 8.74 12.33
N ALA A 93 5.00 7.72 13.17
CA ALA A 93 3.85 7.02 13.73
C ALA A 93 2.82 7.94 14.38
N LYS A 94 3.28 9.00 15.07
CA LYS A 94 2.40 9.99 15.71
C LYS A 94 1.57 10.82 14.75
N ASP A 95 2.06 11.00 13.51
CA ASP A 95 1.42 11.79 12.47
C ASP A 95 0.45 10.94 11.62
N ILE A 96 0.35 9.62 11.91
CA ILE A 96 -0.50 8.68 11.19
C ILE A 96 -1.77 8.39 12.00
N ALA A 97 -2.93 8.63 11.40
CA ALA A 97 -4.21 8.29 12.00
C ALA A 97 -4.51 6.79 11.88
N LYS A 98 -4.30 6.23 10.69
CA LYS A 98 -4.51 4.81 10.37
C LYS A 98 -3.80 4.43 9.08
N ILE A 99 -3.53 3.15 8.94
CA ILE A 99 -3.02 2.52 7.72
C ILE A 99 -4.11 1.57 7.21
N GLN A 100 -4.38 1.60 5.92
CA GLN A 100 -5.33 0.71 5.28
C GLN A 100 -4.59 -0.18 4.28
N VAL A 101 -4.65 -1.48 4.50
CA VAL A 101 -4.14 -2.49 3.57
C VAL A 101 -5.32 -3.04 2.80
N CYS A 102 -5.40 -2.72 1.52
CA CYS A 102 -6.46 -3.19 0.65
C CYS A 102 -5.89 -4.30 -0.24
N ASP A 103 -6.09 -5.55 0.14
CA ASP A 103 -5.79 -6.71 -0.70
C ASP A 103 -6.84 -6.90 -1.77
N ASN A 104 -8.03 -6.41 -1.46
CA ASN A 104 -9.18 -6.43 -2.33
C ASN A 104 -9.90 -5.11 -2.24
N THR A 105 -9.89 -4.36 -3.32
CA THR A 105 -10.46 -3.01 -3.34
C THR A 105 -11.98 -2.98 -3.30
N GLY A 106 -12.65 -4.15 -3.23
CA GLY A 106 -14.10 -4.22 -3.32
C GLY A 106 -14.61 -3.73 -4.68
N VAL A 107 -15.91 -3.41 -4.76
CA VAL A 107 -16.47 -2.89 -6.02
C VAL A 107 -16.24 -1.39 -6.21
N ALA A 108 -16.03 -0.63 -5.13
CA ALA A 108 -15.90 0.83 -5.17
C ALA A 108 -14.56 1.35 -5.68
N LYS A 109 -13.53 0.55 -5.61
CA LYS A 109 -12.21 0.97 -6.08
C LYS A 109 -11.83 0.06 -7.23
N GLY A 110 -11.96 0.56 -8.43
CA GLY A 110 -11.42 -0.10 -9.61
C GLY A 110 -9.95 -0.45 -9.35
N THR A 111 -9.62 -1.71 -9.51
CA THR A 111 -8.24 -2.17 -9.45
C THR A 111 -7.54 -1.76 -10.72
N ILE A 112 -7.20 -0.50 -10.79
CA ILE A 112 -6.22 -0.05 -11.76
C ILE A 112 -4.87 -0.55 -11.24
N GLY A 113 -4.41 -1.65 -11.78
CA GLY A 113 -3.16 -2.26 -11.38
C GLY A 113 -3.30 -3.28 -10.25
N MET A 114 -2.41 -4.22 -10.26
CA MET A 114 -2.39 -5.46 -9.50
C MET A 114 -1.54 -5.39 -8.27
N GLY A 115 -1.58 -4.41 -7.51
CA GLY A 115 -0.87 -4.41 -6.25
C GLY A 115 -1.88 -4.35 -5.10
N ARG A 116 -1.48 -4.84 -3.96
CA ARG A 116 -2.09 -4.45 -2.71
C ARG A 116 -2.00 -2.93 -2.59
N VAL A 117 -3.08 -2.29 -2.19
CA VAL A 117 -3.06 -0.84 -1.94
C VAL A 117 -2.73 -0.61 -0.47
N LEU A 118 -1.70 0.19 -0.23
CA LEU A 118 -1.33 0.67 1.10
C LEU A 118 -1.71 2.15 1.18
N ASP A 119 -2.79 2.47 1.89
CA ASP A 119 -3.28 3.84 2.03
C ASP A 119 -3.01 4.36 3.44
N ILE A 120 -2.18 5.37 3.55
CA ILE A 120 -1.76 6.00 4.80
C ILE A 120 -2.63 7.23 5.04
N ASN A 121 -3.44 7.20 6.10
CA ASN A 121 -4.20 8.37 6.49
C ASN A 121 -3.44 9.19 7.53
N MET A 122 -3.19 10.45 7.21
CA MET A 122 -2.44 11.36 8.06
C MET A 122 -3.32 11.94 9.18
N LYS A 123 -2.68 12.22 10.32
CA LYS A 123 -3.26 13.01 11.40
C LYS A 123 -2.75 14.45 11.26
N MET A 124 -3.64 15.35 10.93
CA MET A 124 -3.26 16.76 10.76
C MET A 124 -3.13 17.43 12.14
N PRO A 125 -1.97 18.08 12.41
CA PRO A 125 -1.78 18.84 13.65
C PRO A 125 -2.56 20.16 13.59
N GLU A 126 -3.00 20.66 14.74
CA GLU A 126 -3.71 21.97 14.83
C GLU A 126 -2.78 23.18 14.61
N ARG A 127 -1.50 22.97 14.49
CA ARG A 127 -0.48 24.01 14.24
C ARG A 127 0.44 23.55 13.13
N LEU A 128 1.11 24.51 12.51
CA LEU A 128 2.15 24.20 11.55
C LEU A 128 3.21 23.32 12.23
N ASN A 129 3.43 22.16 11.67
CA ASN A 129 4.45 21.22 12.06
C ASN A 129 5.17 20.75 10.81
N GLY A 130 6.45 20.51 10.91
CA GLY A 130 7.22 20.08 9.76
C GLY A 130 8.63 19.68 10.14
N PHE A 131 9.38 19.33 9.12
CA PHE A 131 10.79 19.00 9.28
C PHE A 131 11.57 19.31 8.00
N VAL A 132 12.85 19.50 8.20
CA VAL A 132 13.87 19.52 7.15
C VAL A 132 14.77 18.30 7.37
N GLU A 133 15.08 17.58 6.32
CA GLU A 133 15.89 16.38 6.38
C GLU A 133 17.01 16.43 5.34
N GLY A 134 18.20 15.99 5.76
CA GLY A 134 19.31 15.65 4.90
C GLY A 134 19.64 14.17 5.06
N GLN A 135 19.82 13.47 3.96
CA GLN A 135 20.18 12.05 3.93
C GLN A 135 21.33 11.82 2.96
N GLY A 136 22.25 10.97 3.36
CA GLY A 136 23.28 10.39 2.49
C GLY A 136 23.02 8.90 2.33
N ASP A 137 22.92 8.43 1.10
CA ASP A 137 22.83 7.02 0.76
C ASP A 137 24.20 6.54 0.27
N PHE A 138 24.73 5.50 0.91
CA PHE A 138 26.05 4.93 0.63
C PHE A 138 25.87 3.47 0.21
N GLY A 139 25.82 3.23 -1.08
CA GLY A 139 25.71 1.90 -1.68
C GLY A 139 26.67 1.76 -2.86
N LYS A 140 26.26 1.06 -3.91
CA LYS A 140 26.99 0.98 -5.16
C LYS A 140 27.25 2.37 -5.76
N GLU A 141 26.32 3.27 -5.58
CA GLU A 141 26.39 4.68 -5.95
C GLU A 141 26.05 5.53 -4.72
N VAL A 142 26.67 6.69 -4.63
CA VAL A 142 26.41 7.64 -3.55
C VAL A 142 25.30 8.60 -3.97
N ALA A 143 24.29 8.76 -3.13
CA ALA A 143 23.24 9.75 -3.35
C ALA A 143 23.16 10.73 -2.19
N GLY A 144 22.85 11.99 -2.51
CA GLY A 144 22.48 13.02 -1.55
C GLY A 144 21.00 13.36 -1.69
N ILE A 145 20.28 13.45 -0.59
CA ILE A 145 18.85 13.77 -0.56
C ILE A 145 18.63 14.94 0.38
N GLY A 146 17.84 15.92 -0.07
CA GLY A 146 17.30 16.98 0.77
C GLY A 146 15.78 17.00 0.69
N ALA A 147 15.11 17.17 1.83
CA ALA A 147 13.66 17.20 1.85
C ALA A 147 13.09 18.19 2.86
N VAL A 148 11.94 18.73 2.53
CA VAL A 148 11.12 19.56 3.41
C VAL A 148 9.71 19.02 3.42
N ASN A 149 9.16 18.89 4.63
CA ASN A 149 7.78 18.48 4.83
C ASN A 149 7.08 19.48 5.74
N ALA A 150 5.84 19.80 5.44
CA ALA A 150 4.99 20.68 6.24
C ALA A 150 3.57 20.12 6.34
N LEU A 151 3.04 20.14 7.55
CA LEU A 151 1.69 19.72 7.91
C LEU A 151 1.01 20.84 8.66
N TYR A 152 -0.20 21.15 8.29
CA TYR A 152 -1.02 22.12 8.98
C TYR A 152 -2.47 21.68 8.98
N GLY A 153 -3.13 21.76 10.12
CA GLY A 153 -4.55 21.49 10.26
C GLY A 153 -5.29 22.59 10.99
N SER A 154 -6.51 22.83 10.57
CA SER A 154 -7.47 23.70 11.23
C SER A 154 -8.87 23.11 11.12
N LYS A 155 -9.87 23.77 11.72
CA LYS A 155 -11.27 23.36 11.53
C LYS A 155 -11.71 23.42 10.06
N ALA A 156 -11.19 24.39 9.30
CA ALA A 156 -11.58 24.63 7.91
C ALA A 156 -10.65 24.00 6.89
N THR A 157 -9.35 23.89 7.18
CA THR A 157 -8.36 23.51 6.19
C THR A 157 -7.28 22.61 6.77
N ASP A 158 -6.98 21.51 6.09
CA ASP A 158 -5.77 20.71 6.30
C ASP A 158 -4.84 20.89 5.09
N LEU A 159 -3.54 20.97 5.33
CA LEU A 159 -2.51 21.05 4.30
C LEU A 159 -1.38 20.07 4.61
N TYR A 160 -1.01 19.32 3.61
CA TYR A 160 0.22 18.55 3.56
C TYR A 160 1.04 19.02 2.36
N ALA A 161 2.29 19.36 2.58
CA ALA A 161 3.23 19.71 1.53
C ALA A 161 4.54 18.96 1.74
N ASN A 162 5.06 18.37 0.68
CA ASN A 162 6.36 17.72 0.66
C ASN A 162 7.11 18.12 -0.59
N ALA A 163 8.35 18.54 -0.43
CA ALA A 163 9.28 18.76 -1.54
C ALA A 163 10.58 18.05 -1.23
N SER A 164 11.11 17.33 -2.19
CA SER A 164 12.38 16.64 -2.05
C SER A 164 13.20 16.69 -3.33
N TYR A 165 14.50 16.65 -3.14
CA TYR A 165 15.49 16.63 -4.20
C TYR A 165 16.51 15.53 -3.90
N ARG A 166 16.83 14.72 -4.91
CA ARG A 166 17.83 13.67 -4.86
C ARG A 166 18.83 13.85 -5.99
N HIS A 167 20.09 13.71 -5.67
CA HIS A 167 21.18 13.69 -6.65
C HIS A 167 21.90 12.35 -6.60
N GLN A 168 21.80 11.57 -7.70
CA GLN A 168 22.50 10.30 -7.92
C GLN A 168 22.52 10.02 -9.42
N ASN A 169 23.67 10.12 -10.09
CA ASN A 169 23.75 9.96 -11.56
C ASN A 169 22.71 10.74 -12.38
N GLY A 170 22.21 11.84 -11.81
CA GLY A 170 21.12 12.66 -12.31
C GLY A 170 20.41 13.36 -11.18
N ASN A 171 19.40 14.14 -11.52
CA ASN A 171 18.64 14.93 -10.57
C ASN A 171 17.19 14.42 -10.54
N GLU A 172 16.65 14.27 -9.36
CA GLU A 172 15.27 13.86 -9.14
C GLU A 172 14.59 14.89 -8.23
N GLU A 173 13.51 15.47 -8.70
CA GLU A 173 12.72 16.45 -7.97
C GLU A 173 11.31 15.93 -7.76
N TYR A 174 10.82 16.05 -6.53
CA TYR A 174 9.47 15.65 -6.16
C TYR A 174 8.76 16.78 -5.44
N LEU A 175 7.51 17.01 -5.82
CA LEU A 175 6.60 17.91 -5.13
C LEU A 175 5.27 17.22 -4.92
N THR A 176 4.76 17.26 -3.70
CA THR A 176 3.41 16.79 -3.34
C THR A 176 2.71 17.87 -2.53
N LEU A 177 1.51 18.21 -2.95
CA LEU A 177 0.61 19.11 -2.23
C LEU A 177 -0.73 18.41 -2.06
N HIS A 178 -1.22 18.36 -0.85
CA HIS A 178 -2.52 17.85 -0.53
C HIS A 178 -3.24 18.86 0.36
N MET A 179 -4.44 19.25 0.00
CA MET A 179 -5.24 20.22 0.74
C MET A 179 -6.66 19.71 0.88
N THR A 180 -7.18 19.75 2.10
CA THR A 180 -8.59 19.51 2.41
C THR A 180 -9.21 20.82 2.88
N ASN A 181 -10.25 21.29 2.21
CA ASN A 181 -11.07 22.41 2.63
C ASN A 181 -12.43 21.90 3.08
N ARG A 182 -12.85 22.27 4.28
CA ARG A 182 -14.18 22.04 4.85
C ARG A 182 -14.93 23.35 4.79
N PHE A 183 -15.85 23.48 3.84
CA PHE A 183 -16.65 24.71 3.69
C PHE A 183 -17.68 24.82 4.81
N ASP A 184 -18.24 23.67 5.21
CA ASP A 184 -19.13 23.49 6.33
C ASP A 184 -19.13 22.02 6.79
N GLU A 185 -20.06 21.63 7.68
CA GLU A 185 -20.16 20.26 8.19
C GLU A 185 -20.56 19.21 7.12
N ARG A 186 -21.13 19.66 6.00
CA ARG A 186 -21.63 18.81 4.92
C ARG A 186 -20.80 18.84 3.65
N ASN A 187 -19.97 19.87 3.48
CA ASN A 187 -19.25 20.12 2.24
C ASN A 187 -17.73 20.11 2.45
N LYS A 188 -17.05 19.23 1.74
CA LYS A 188 -15.60 19.08 1.83
C LYS A 188 -14.99 18.87 0.45
N LEU A 189 -13.91 19.59 0.16
CA LEU A 189 -13.11 19.47 -1.06
C LEU A 189 -11.69 19.04 -0.70
N LEU A 190 -11.24 17.91 -1.24
CA LEU A 190 -9.85 17.49 -1.22
C LEU A 190 -9.25 17.80 -2.59
N THR A 191 -8.13 18.48 -2.60
CA THR A 191 -7.31 18.68 -3.80
C THR A 191 -5.94 18.05 -3.58
N TYR A 192 -5.45 17.42 -4.61
CA TYR A 192 -4.17 16.73 -4.60
C TYR A 192 -3.39 17.09 -5.87
N PHE A 193 -2.14 17.45 -5.70
CA PHE A 193 -1.20 17.70 -6.79
C PHE A 193 0.13 17.04 -6.48
N THR A 194 0.72 16.41 -7.47
CA THR A 194 2.08 15.88 -7.38
C THR A 194 2.81 16.06 -8.70
N GLN A 195 4.09 16.38 -8.60
CA GLN A 195 5.01 16.45 -9.72
C GLN A 195 6.27 15.66 -9.39
N GLN A 196 6.75 14.94 -10.38
CA GLN A 196 8.04 14.28 -10.40
C GLN A 196 8.78 14.74 -11.65
N TYR A 197 10.03 15.10 -11.48
CA TYR A 197 10.95 15.42 -12.57
C TYR A 197 12.22 14.61 -12.36
N LEU A 198 12.64 13.88 -13.38
CA LEU A 198 13.85 13.06 -13.38
C LEU A 198 14.72 13.50 -14.54
N ASP A 199 15.96 13.86 -14.25
CA ASP A 199 16.95 14.23 -15.24
C ASP A 199 18.15 13.29 -15.13
N HIS A 200 18.21 12.33 -16.06
CA HIS A 200 19.22 11.29 -16.12
C HIS A 200 20.01 11.38 -17.44
N PRO A 201 21.19 10.79 -17.51
CA PRO A 201 21.96 10.73 -18.77
C PRO A 201 21.21 10.12 -19.97
N ALA A 202 20.23 9.24 -19.69
CA ALA A 202 19.36 8.63 -20.71
C ALA A 202 18.22 9.56 -21.19
N GLY A 203 18.06 10.73 -20.57
CA GLY A 203 17.04 11.73 -20.89
C GLY A 203 16.14 12.09 -19.72
N THR A 204 15.29 13.07 -19.95
CA THR A 204 14.40 13.62 -18.92
C THR A 204 13.04 12.95 -18.91
N SER A 205 12.53 12.66 -17.71
CA SER A 205 11.17 12.18 -17.50
C SER A 205 10.38 13.15 -16.62
N ARG A 206 9.11 13.30 -16.92
CA ARG A 206 8.19 14.14 -16.12
C ARG A 206 6.89 13.42 -15.87
N LYS A 207 6.40 13.49 -14.64
CA LYS A 207 5.09 12.99 -14.26
C LYS A 207 4.37 14.04 -13.43
N VAL A 208 3.15 14.37 -13.81
CA VAL A 208 2.30 15.35 -13.12
C VAL A 208 0.94 14.72 -12.92
N MET A 209 0.36 14.86 -11.73
CA MET A 209 -0.99 14.42 -11.45
C MET A 209 -1.71 15.44 -10.59
N GLY A 210 -2.95 15.73 -10.95
CA GLY A 210 -3.87 16.55 -10.16
C GLY A 210 -5.20 15.83 -10.00
N ARG A 211 -5.78 15.88 -8.80
CA ARG A 211 -7.12 15.39 -8.50
C ARG A 211 -7.87 16.35 -7.59
N ALA A 212 -9.18 16.43 -7.79
CA ALA A 212 -10.12 17.06 -6.89
C ALA A 212 -11.20 16.06 -6.49
N ARG A 213 -11.55 16.02 -5.21
CA ARG A 213 -12.56 15.12 -4.64
C ARG A 213 -13.52 15.97 -3.81
N TYR A 214 -14.73 16.11 -4.27
CA TYR A 214 -15.78 16.82 -3.56
C TYR A 214 -16.70 15.83 -2.85
N PHE A 215 -16.98 16.07 -1.58
CA PHE A 215 -17.91 15.32 -0.75
C PHE A 215 -19.05 16.22 -0.32
N HIS A 216 -20.27 15.73 -0.47
CA HIS A 216 -21.47 16.37 0.02
C HIS A 216 -22.31 15.40 0.83
N THR A 217 -22.57 15.74 2.09
CA THR A 217 -23.46 14.97 2.98
C THR A 217 -24.86 15.59 2.96
N PHE A 218 -25.85 14.88 2.41
CA PHE A 218 -27.21 15.40 2.25
C PHE A 218 -27.98 15.49 3.56
N ASN A 219 -27.72 14.58 4.49
CA ASN A 219 -28.48 14.44 5.72
C ASN A 219 -27.65 13.84 6.86
N ASP A 220 -28.19 13.94 8.09
CA ASP A 220 -27.56 13.42 9.31
C ASP A 220 -27.61 11.87 9.40
N GLN A 221 -28.28 11.21 8.45
CA GLN A 221 -28.28 9.74 8.34
C GLN A 221 -27.05 9.21 7.62
N GLY A 222 -26.25 10.09 6.97
CA GLY A 222 -25.01 9.74 6.32
C GLY A 222 -25.13 9.45 4.82
N THR A 223 -26.17 9.98 4.15
CA THR A 223 -26.20 9.96 2.68
C THR A 223 -25.14 10.90 2.15
N GLU A 224 -24.17 10.38 1.43
CA GLU A 224 -22.99 11.11 0.93
C GLU A 224 -22.84 10.92 -0.58
N LEU A 225 -22.58 12.02 -1.29
CA LEU A 225 -22.17 12.06 -2.67
C LEU A 225 -20.67 12.38 -2.74
N LEU A 226 -19.93 11.57 -3.46
CA LEU A 226 -18.54 11.79 -3.83
C LEU A 226 -18.45 12.08 -5.33
N ILE A 227 -17.80 13.17 -5.70
CA ILE A 227 -17.43 13.49 -7.07
C ILE A 227 -15.91 13.65 -7.14
N VAL A 228 -15.28 12.94 -8.07
CA VAL A 228 -13.84 13.01 -8.30
C VAL A 228 -13.60 13.41 -9.75
N GLY A 229 -12.72 14.36 -9.96
CA GLY A 229 -12.12 14.66 -11.25
C GLY A 229 -10.60 14.63 -11.13
N GLY A 230 -9.93 14.12 -12.13
CA GLY A 230 -8.47 14.06 -12.10
C GLY A 230 -7.85 13.98 -13.48
N TYR A 231 -6.57 14.35 -13.52
CA TYR A 231 -5.76 14.27 -14.72
C TYR A 231 -4.34 13.87 -14.34
N GLN A 232 -3.77 12.94 -15.09
CA GLN A 232 -2.37 12.56 -15.00
C GLN A 232 -1.71 12.71 -16.35
N TYR A 233 -0.48 13.21 -16.33
CA TYR A 233 0.41 13.27 -17.47
C TYR A 233 1.76 12.65 -17.09
N ALA A 234 2.28 11.79 -17.94
CA ALA A 234 3.63 11.25 -17.83
C ALA A 234 4.32 11.32 -19.19
N SER A 235 5.59 11.62 -19.19
CA SER A 235 6.41 11.66 -20.42
C SER A 235 7.86 11.33 -20.08
N ASP A 236 8.46 10.50 -20.89
CA ASP A 236 9.89 10.22 -20.93
C ASP A 236 10.45 10.46 -22.36
N PRO A 237 11.71 10.18 -22.67
CA PRO A 237 12.24 10.35 -24.03
C PRO A 237 11.48 9.58 -25.10
N ALA A 238 10.89 8.43 -24.78
CA ALA A 238 10.25 7.53 -25.76
C ALA A 238 8.72 7.61 -25.76
N LEU A 239 8.09 7.85 -24.60
CA LEU A 239 6.66 7.74 -24.43
C LEU A 239 6.03 9.02 -23.87
N SER A 240 4.78 9.24 -24.19
CA SER A 240 3.89 10.19 -23.49
C SER A 240 2.56 9.52 -23.17
N ASN A 241 2.05 9.78 -21.97
CA ASN A 241 0.79 9.23 -21.49
C ASN A 241 -0.06 10.33 -20.85
N LYS A 242 -1.35 10.34 -21.18
CA LYS A 242 -2.36 11.25 -20.59
C LYS A 242 -3.51 10.41 -20.07
N LEU A 243 -3.98 10.72 -18.87
CA LEU A 243 -5.05 10.00 -18.19
C LEU A 243 -6.00 10.96 -17.47
N PRO A 244 -7.03 11.48 -18.11
CA PRO A 244 -8.19 12.02 -17.41
C PRO A 244 -9.00 10.89 -16.76
N LEU A 245 -9.57 11.17 -15.59
CA LEU A 245 -10.42 10.25 -14.85
C LEU A 245 -11.55 10.98 -14.12
N TYR A 246 -12.63 10.25 -13.85
CA TYR A 246 -13.74 10.71 -13.03
C TYR A 246 -14.34 9.59 -12.20
N ILE A 247 -14.96 9.96 -11.06
CA ILE A 247 -15.76 9.07 -10.22
C ILE A 247 -16.97 9.86 -9.73
N VAL A 248 -18.14 9.24 -9.77
CA VAL A 248 -19.35 9.74 -9.09
C VAL A 248 -19.90 8.58 -8.28
N GLU A 249 -20.01 8.76 -6.96
CA GLU A 249 -20.44 7.72 -6.03
C GLU A 249 -21.47 8.27 -5.05
N LEU A 250 -22.57 7.57 -4.87
CA LEU A 250 -23.59 7.81 -3.85
C LEU A 250 -23.51 6.69 -2.83
N ASN A 251 -23.30 7.05 -1.56
CA ASN A 251 -23.37 6.14 -0.43
C ASN A 251 -24.54 6.56 0.45
N THR A 252 -25.48 5.66 0.72
CA THR A 252 -26.70 5.99 1.45
C THR A 252 -27.15 4.83 2.33
N PRO A 253 -27.55 5.08 3.59
CA PRO A 253 -28.36 4.13 4.35
C PRO A 253 -29.73 3.97 3.66
N LEU A 254 -30.22 2.74 3.59
CA LEU A 254 -31.55 2.43 3.06
C LEU A 254 -32.58 2.44 4.20
N LEU A 255 -33.49 1.50 4.20
CA LEU A 255 -34.63 1.41 5.13
C LEU A 255 -34.24 1.50 6.62
N THR A 256 -33.02 1.12 6.98
CA THR A 256 -32.48 1.17 8.34
C THR A 256 -31.03 1.66 8.33
N LYS A 257 -30.51 2.16 9.46
CA LYS A 257 -29.09 2.50 9.61
C LYS A 257 -28.15 1.28 9.46
N GLN A 258 -28.70 0.08 9.54
CA GLN A 258 -27.96 -1.17 9.43
C GLN A 258 -27.72 -1.58 7.97
N LEU A 259 -28.60 -1.19 7.06
CA LEU A 259 -28.49 -1.50 5.63
C LEU A 259 -28.07 -0.26 4.86
N SER A 260 -26.92 -0.31 4.21
CA SER A 260 -26.43 0.76 3.33
C SER A 260 -26.22 0.26 1.90
N MET A 261 -26.38 1.18 0.97
CA MET A 261 -26.12 0.98 -0.45
C MET A 261 -25.05 1.96 -0.92
N MET A 262 -24.16 1.50 -1.74
CA MET A 262 -23.19 2.29 -2.48
C MET A 262 -23.42 2.04 -3.98
N LEU A 263 -23.65 3.11 -4.71
CA LEU A 263 -23.81 3.09 -6.17
C LEU A 263 -22.82 4.08 -6.77
N GLY A 264 -22.10 3.68 -7.81
CA GLY A 264 -21.16 4.61 -8.44
C GLY A 264 -20.88 4.30 -9.90
N VAL A 265 -20.32 5.31 -10.54
CA VAL A 265 -19.76 5.27 -11.89
C VAL A 265 -18.34 5.78 -11.84
N GLU A 266 -17.43 5.08 -12.47
CA GLU A 266 -16.02 5.46 -12.60
C GLU A 266 -15.60 5.33 -14.05
N GLY A 267 -14.80 6.26 -14.54
CA GLY A 267 -14.23 6.17 -15.86
C GLY A 267 -12.86 6.80 -15.95
N ASP A 268 -12.08 6.29 -16.88
CA ASP A 268 -10.80 6.86 -17.26
C ASP A 268 -10.54 6.68 -18.77
N PHE A 269 -9.70 7.57 -19.28
CA PHE A 269 -9.30 7.51 -20.67
C PHE A 269 -7.79 7.67 -20.78
N GLN A 270 -7.11 6.57 -21.02
CA GLN A 270 -5.66 6.54 -21.21
C GLN A 270 -5.32 6.76 -22.70
N MET A 271 -4.46 7.73 -22.96
CA MET A 271 -3.88 7.99 -24.26
C MET A 271 -2.36 7.87 -24.17
N THR A 272 -1.81 6.83 -24.76
CA THR A 272 -0.37 6.59 -24.80
C THR A 272 0.15 6.72 -26.20
N LYS A 273 1.20 7.50 -26.40
CA LYS A 273 1.86 7.69 -27.68
C LYS A 273 3.36 7.43 -27.55
N GLN A 274 3.92 6.61 -28.41
CA GLN A 274 5.35 6.49 -28.59
C GLN A 274 5.83 7.67 -29.43
N LYS A 275 6.86 8.39 -28.95
CA LYS A 275 7.51 9.47 -29.70
C LYS A 275 8.27 8.83 -30.87
N ASP A 276 8.53 9.56 -31.89
CA ASP A 276 9.31 9.12 -33.07
C ASP A 276 8.73 7.91 -33.84
N THR A 277 7.51 7.49 -33.54
CA THR A 277 6.80 6.43 -34.26
C THR A 277 5.30 6.77 -34.39
N ASP A 278 4.59 6.05 -35.26
CA ASP A 278 3.13 6.16 -35.40
C ASP A 278 2.38 5.21 -34.43
N ARG A 279 3.08 4.70 -33.40
CA ARG A 279 2.49 3.80 -32.42
C ARG A 279 1.73 4.59 -31.34
N SER A 280 0.50 4.22 -31.13
CA SER A 280 -0.31 4.76 -30.04
C SER A 280 -1.27 3.72 -29.49
N TRP A 281 -1.63 3.93 -28.25
CA TRP A 281 -2.54 3.08 -27.54
C TRP A 281 -3.51 3.90 -26.68
N ASP A 282 -4.77 3.81 -27.04
CA ASP A 282 -5.87 4.47 -26.36
C ASP A 282 -6.73 3.43 -25.66
N VAL A 283 -6.99 3.62 -24.37
CA VAL A 283 -7.85 2.76 -23.56
C VAL A 283 -8.93 3.62 -22.93
N PHE A 284 -10.17 3.20 -23.08
CA PHE A 284 -11.33 3.80 -22.43
C PHE A 284 -12.00 2.78 -21.52
N ASN A 285 -12.02 3.06 -20.23
CA ASN A 285 -12.74 2.29 -19.24
C ASN A 285 -13.92 3.09 -18.71
N ASN A 286 -15.04 2.44 -18.54
CA ASN A 286 -16.22 3.00 -17.90
C ASN A 286 -16.93 1.92 -17.09
N ASP A 287 -17.04 2.12 -15.81
CA ASP A 287 -17.50 1.10 -14.88
C ASP A 287 -18.70 1.59 -14.10
N ILE A 288 -19.64 0.68 -13.86
CA ILE A 288 -20.78 0.91 -12.98
C ILE A 288 -20.70 -0.12 -11.86
N TYR A 289 -20.86 0.32 -10.61
CA TYR A 289 -20.83 -0.57 -9.47
C TYR A 289 -21.94 -0.31 -8.46
N LEU A 290 -22.37 -1.41 -7.83
CA LEU A 290 -23.39 -1.42 -6.79
C LEU A 290 -22.94 -2.35 -5.67
N GLN A 291 -23.04 -1.88 -4.42
CA GLN A 291 -22.74 -2.68 -3.24
C GLN A 291 -23.77 -2.45 -2.15
N PHE A 292 -24.18 -3.53 -1.50
CA PHE A 292 -25.00 -3.51 -0.29
C PHE A 292 -24.18 -3.97 0.90
N THR A 293 -24.34 -3.31 2.03
CA THR A 293 -23.74 -3.71 3.29
C THR A 293 -24.81 -3.75 4.36
N TYR A 294 -24.93 -4.90 5.05
CA TYR A 294 -25.81 -5.09 6.19
C TYR A 294 -24.99 -5.32 7.45
N ALA A 295 -25.08 -4.40 8.42
CA ALA A 295 -24.29 -4.39 9.63
C ALA A 295 -25.16 -4.67 10.87
N LEU A 296 -24.89 -5.77 11.54
CA LEU A 296 -25.43 -6.15 12.85
C LEU A 296 -24.33 -5.99 13.92
N PRO A 297 -24.62 -6.04 15.21
CA PRO A 297 -23.61 -5.86 16.26
C PRO A 297 -22.39 -6.77 16.14
N GLN A 298 -22.60 -8.03 15.78
CA GLN A 298 -21.54 -9.04 15.65
C GLN A 298 -21.29 -9.49 14.21
N TRP A 299 -22.12 -9.10 13.24
CA TRP A 299 -22.05 -9.56 11.87
C TRP A 299 -22.07 -8.41 10.89
N LYS A 300 -21.27 -8.51 9.86
CA LYS A 300 -21.33 -7.62 8.72
C LYS A 300 -21.33 -8.43 7.45
N LEU A 301 -22.35 -8.23 6.62
CA LEU A 301 -22.47 -8.83 5.30
C LEU A 301 -22.29 -7.74 4.26
N THR A 302 -21.49 -8.04 3.24
CA THR A 302 -21.29 -7.14 2.10
C THR A 302 -21.42 -7.96 0.81
N VAL A 303 -22.22 -7.48 -0.12
CA VAL A 303 -22.37 -8.07 -1.47
C VAL A 303 -22.35 -6.93 -2.47
N GLY A 304 -21.59 -7.11 -3.54
CA GLY A 304 -21.51 -6.09 -4.57
C GLY A 304 -21.09 -6.67 -5.92
N ASN A 305 -21.33 -5.89 -6.95
CA ASN A 305 -20.85 -6.17 -8.30
C ASN A 305 -20.43 -4.87 -8.99
N ARG A 306 -19.41 -4.96 -9.84
CA ARG A 306 -18.92 -3.92 -10.73
C ARG A 306 -18.90 -4.46 -12.14
N VAL A 307 -19.58 -3.79 -13.04
CA VAL A 307 -19.55 -4.07 -14.46
C VAL A 307 -18.62 -3.08 -15.13
N MET A 308 -17.62 -3.60 -15.82
CA MET A 308 -16.56 -2.85 -16.48
C MET A 308 -16.77 -2.92 -17.98
N PHE A 309 -16.90 -1.77 -18.61
CA PHE A 309 -16.94 -1.61 -20.06
C PHE A 309 -15.57 -1.13 -20.52
N TYR A 310 -14.90 -1.96 -21.27
CA TYR A 310 -13.52 -1.78 -21.64
C TYR A 310 -13.39 -1.70 -23.17
N ASN A 311 -12.75 -0.63 -23.66
CA ASN A 311 -12.46 -0.44 -25.06
C ASN A 311 -11.02 -0.01 -25.24
N TYR A 312 -10.29 -0.65 -26.13
CA TYR A 312 -8.99 -0.15 -26.52
C TYR A 312 -8.83 -0.04 -28.03
N LYS A 313 -7.97 0.89 -28.43
CA LYS A 313 -7.53 1.08 -29.80
C LYS A 313 -6.01 1.08 -29.82
N LEU A 314 -5.44 0.15 -30.55
CA LEU A 314 -4.02 0.05 -30.82
C LEU A 314 -3.75 0.52 -32.26
N MET A 315 -2.80 1.44 -32.42
CA MET A 315 -2.27 1.87 -33.72
C MET A 315 -0.81 1.45 -33.81
N ASP A 316 -0.44 0.76 -34.89
CA ASP A 316 0.93 0.30 -35.14
C ASP A 316 1.20 0.30 -36.64
N ALA A 317 2.14 1.10 -37.11
CA ALA A 317 2.54 1.21 -38.51
C ALA A 317 1.34 1.40 -39.51
N GLY A 318 0.37 2.23 -39.13
CA GLY A 318 -0.83 2.50 -39.93
C GLY A 318 -1.94 1.45 -39.80
N ILE A 319 -1.71 0.35 -39.07
CA ILE A 319 -2.74 -0.68 -38.81
C ILE A 319 -3.45 -0.32 -37.49
N SER A 320 -4.80 -0.25 -37.55
CA SER A 320 -5.65 -0.01 -36.38
C SER A 320 -6.30 -1.29 -35.91
N GLN A 321 -6.11 -1.67 -34.66
CA GLN A 321 -6.83 -2.75 -34.01
C GLN A 321 -7.72 -2.16 -32.92
N LYS A 322 -8.97 -2.62 -32.83
CA LYS A 322 -9.93 -2.21 -31.83
C LYS A 322 -10.46 -3.45 -31.12
N HIS A 323 -10.62 -3.36 -29.82
CA HIS A 323 -11.25 -4.39 -29.01
C HIS A 323 -12.20 -3.74 -28.00
N ALA A 324 -13.34 -4.39 -27.79
CA ALA A 324 -14.31 -3.99 -26.78
C ALA A 324 -14.74 -5.22 -26.01
N ASP A 325 -14.79 -5.11 -24.69
CA ASP A 325 -15.22 -6.20 -23.83
C ASP A 325 -16.01 -5.68 -22.62
N THR A 326 -16.75 -6.57 -22.00
CA THR A 326 -17.52 -6.28 -20.79
C THR A 326 -17.21 -7.36 -19.76
N ARG A 327 -16.77 -6.94 -18.58
CA ARG A 327 -16.38 -7.82 -17.49
C ARG A 327 -17.09 -7.46 -16.20
N ASP A 328 -17.17 -8.40 -15.29
CA ASP A 328 -17.75 -8.19 -13.96
C ASP A 328 -16.77 -8.55 -12.83
N ASN A 329 -16.80 -7.75 -11.77
CA ASN A 329 -16.09 -7.98 -10.54
C ASN A 329 -17.10 -8.12 -9.40
N ALA A 330 -17.42 -9.35 -9.06
CA ALA A 330 -18.35 -9.65 -7.97
C ALA A 330 -17.59 -9.82 -6.64
N ASN A 331 -18.19 -9.38 -5.55
CA ASN A 331 -17.71 -9.67 -4.21
C ASN A 331 -18.84 -10.06 -3.27
N ALA A 332 -18.53 -10.94 -2.34
CA ALA A 332 -19.37 -11.29 -1.21
C ALA A 332 -18.49 -11.54 0.01
N CYS A 333 -18.80 -10.91 1.13
CA CYS A 333 -18.01 -11.01 2.34
C CYS A 333 -18.88 -11.06 3.58
N VAL A 334 -18.54 -11.95 4.50
CA VAL A 334 -19.11 -12.05 5.83
C VAL A 334 -18.00 -11.83 6.85
N ILE A 335 -18.21 -10.91 7.78
CA ILE A 335 -17.33 -10.68 8.92
C ILE A 335 -18.09 -10.96 10.19
N TYR A 336 -17.55 -11.82 11.04
CA TYR A 336 -18.03 -12.12 12.36
C TYR A 336 -17.10 -11.57 13.43
N VAL A 337 -17.63 -10.79 14.36
CA VAL A 337 -16.92 -10.12 15.46
C VAL A 337 -17.53 -10.59 16.77
N PRO A 338 -17.12 -11.77 17.29
CA PRO A 338 -17.67 -12.30 18.53
C PRO A 338 -17.46 -11.38 19.72
N ASP A 339 -16.32 -10.69 19.74
CA ASP A 339 -15.94 -9.71 20.76
C ASP A 339 -15.00 -8.65 20.18
N SER A 340 -14.56 -7.69 21.01
CA SER A 340 -13.68 -6.58 20.59
C SER A 340 -12.27 -7.00 20.20
N ARG A 341 -11.87 -8.26 20.39
CA ARG A 341 -10.53 -8.79 20.15
C ARG A 341 -10.47 -9.74 18.96
N ASN A 342 -11.56 -10.41 18.69
CA ASN A 342 -11.62 -11.49 17.70
C ASN A 342 -12.43 -11.09 16.48
N GLN A 343 -11.90 -11.33 15.29
CA GLN A 343 -12.59 -11.10 14.04
C GLN A 343 -12.32 -12.25 13.09
N ILE A 344 -13.35 -12.74 12.42
CA ILE A 344 -13.28 -13.79 11.42
C ILE A 344 -13.91 -13.26 10.14
N GLN A 345 -13.25 -13.44 9.02
CA GLN A 345 -13.74 -13.06 7.70
C GLN A 345 -13.80 -14.28 6.78
N LEU A 346 -14.90 -14.41 6.07
CA LEU A 346 -15.04 -15.28 4.91
C LEU A 346 -15.44 -14.42 3.72
N GLY A 347 -14.67 -14.48 2.63
CA GLY A 347 -14.90 -13.66 1.45
C GLY A 347 -14.76 -14.44 0.15
N TYR A 348 -15.56 -14.06 -0.83
CA TYR A 348 -15.42 -14.42 -2.23
C TYR A 348 -15.25 -13.14 -3.04
N TYR A 349 -14.28 -13.13 -3.95
CA TYR A 349 -13.94 -11.98 -4.75
C TYR A 349 -13.59 -12.42 -6.16
N ARG A 350 -14.33 -11.92 -7.12
CA ARG A 350 -14.01 -12.03 -8.54
C ARG A 350 -13.35 -10.75 -9.00
N LYS A 351 -12.18 -10.85 -9.59
CA LYS A 351 -11.42 -9.73 -10.13
C LYS A 351 -11.11 -9.97 -11.59
N TYR A 352 -11.39 -8.99 -12.39
CA TYR A 352 -10.90 -8.93 -13.75
C TYR A 352 -9.56 -8.21 -13.78
N TYR A 353 -8.65 -8.78 -14.50
CA TYR A 353 -7.29 -8.33 -14.60
C TYR A 353 -6.97 -7.90 -16.01
N ASN A 354 -6.66 -6.64 -16.20
CA ASN A 354 -6.23 -6.11 -17.48
C ASN A 354 -4.71 -5.86 -17.48
N PRO A 355 -3.91 -6.75 -18.08
CA PRO A 355 -2.45 -6.61 -18.13
C PRO A 355 -2.00 -5.38 -18.93
N SER A 356 -2.85 -4.84 -19.80
CA SER A 356 -2.52 -3.70 -20.64
C SER A 356 -2.24 -2.40 -19.85
N TYR A 357 -2.71 -2.34 -18.62
CA TYR A 357 -2.65 -1.14 -17.80
C TYR A 357 -1.31 -0.96 -17.05
N GLN A 358 -0.63 -2.05 -16.72
CA GLN A 358 0.49 -2.04 -15.80
C GLN A 358 1.84 -1.55 -16.33
N PRO A 359 2.32 -1.99 -17.50
CA PRO A 359 3.65 -1.60 -17.98
C PRO A 359 3.74 -0.10 -18.29
N LEU A 360 2.64 0.50 -18.75
CA LEU A 360 2.60 1.89 -19.20
C LEU A 360 2.41 2.90 -18.06
N PHE A 361 1.97 2.45 -16.88
CA PHE A 361 1.65 3.32 -15.75
C PHE A 361 2.72 3.38 -14.67
N MET A 362 3.38 2.27 -14.40
CA MET A 362 4.27 2.17 -13.23
C MET A 362 5.71 2.52 -13.54
N ASN A 363 6.13 2.35 -14.77
CA ASN A 363 7.46 2.76 -15.22
C ASN A 363 7.30 3.41 -16.59
N ALA A 364 7.84 4.58 -16.80
CA ALA A 364 8.06 5.15 -18.12
C ALA A 364 9.17 4.30 -18.79
N ILE A 365 8.83 3.09 -19.22
CA ILE A 365 9.77 2.17 -19.85
C ILE A 365 9.75 2.46 -21.34
N THR A 366 10.90 2.70 -21.89
CA THR A 366 11.16 2.66 -23.33
C THR A 366 10.89 1.24 -23.79
N LEU A 367 9.74 0.97 -24.40
CA LEU A 367 9.46 -0.33 -24.97
C LEU A 367 10.31 -0.49 -26.25
N SER A 368 11.17 -1.49 -26.30
CA SER A 368 11.81 -1.93 -27.53
C SER A 368 10.74 -2.47 -28.51
N ASP A 369 11.10 -2.62 -29.79
CA ASP A 369 10.17 -3.21 -30.75
C ASP A 369 9.74 -4.62 -30.37
N GLU A 370 10.61 -5.39 -29.73
CA GLU A 370 10.32 -6.72 -29.21
C GLU A 370 9.36 -6.66 -28.01
N GLU A 371 9.59 -5.76 -27.07
CA GLU A 371 8.71 -5.56 -25.91
C GLU A 371 7.32 -5.05 -26.33
N TRP A 372 7.25 -4.17 -27.33
CA TRP A 372 5.99 -3.76 -27.92
C TRP A 372 5.23 -4.92 -28.58
N ALA A 373 5.93 -5.79 -29.33
CA ALA A 373 5.37 -6.98 -29.92
C ALA A 373 4.90 -7.99 -28.87
N ILE A 374 5.66 -8.17 -27.80
CA ILE A 374 5.31 -9.01 -26.64
C ILE A 374 4.08 -8.45 -25.93
N THR A 375 4.05 -7.15 -25.67
CA THR A 375 2.90 -6.48 -25.03
C THR A 375 1.64 -6.62 -25.88
N LYS A 376 1.76 -6.50 -27.20
CA LYS A 376 0.68 -6.72 -28.16
C LYS A 376 0.15 -8.16 -28.17
N GLY A 377 1.03 -9.16 -27.93
CA GLY A 377 0.67 -10.58 -27.84
C GLY A 377 0.23 -11.02 -26.43
N GLN A 378 0.58 -10.25 -25.40
CA GLN A 378 0.30 -10.55 -23.98
C GLN A 378 -0.90 -9.79 -23.41
N LEU A 379 -1.74 -9.18 -24.25
CA LEU A 379 -3.04 -8.64 -23.84
C LEU A 379 -3.98 -9.78 -23.40
N VAL A 380 -3.47 -10.67 -22.55
CA VAL A 380 -4.24 -11.79 -22.00
C VAL A 380 -5.01 -11.26 -20.81
N GLU A 381 -6.26 -11.05 -21.05
CA GLU A 381 -7.26 -10.75 -20.03
C GLU A 381 -7.37 -11.95 -19.08
N ARG A 382 -7.35 -11.72 -17.79
CA ARG A 382 -7.46 -12.80 -16.80
C ARG A 382 -8.52 -12.47 -15.77
N THR A 383 -9.37 -13.43 -15.51
CA THR A 383 -10.30 -13.41 -14.39
C THR A 383 -9.69 -14.22 -13.25
N ILE A 384 -9.66 -13.64 -12.05
CA ILE A 384 -9.19 -14.29 -10.83
C ILE A 384 -10.37 -14.39 -9.86
N ASN A 385 -10.70 -15.61 -9.46
CA ASN A 385 -11.65 -15.87 -8.38
C ASN A 385 -10.87 -16.21 -7.12
N GLN A 386 -11.06 -15.41 -6.07
CA GLN A 386 -10.40 -15.59 -4.77
C GLN A 386 -11.43 -16.00 -3.72
N MET A 387 -11.16 -17.07 -2.99
CA MET A 387 -11.81 -17.40 -1.73
C MET A 387 -10.84 -17.12 -0.58
N LYS A 388 -11.27 -16.31 0.40
CA LYS A 388 -10.43 -15.88 1.52
C LYS A 388 -11.09 -16.24 2.85
N LEU A 389 -10.33 -16.85 3.74
CA LEU A 389 -10.64 -16.99 5.16
C LEU A 389 -9.56 -16.28 5.95
N ALA A 390 -9.94 -15.33 6.79
CA ALA A 390 -8.99 -14.60 7.63
C ALA A 390 -9.47 -14.57 9.08
N TYR A 391 -8.53 -14.59 10.01
CA TYR A 391 -8.75 -14.43 11.43
C TYR A 391 -7.76 -13.40 11.99
N ALA A 392 -8.25 -12.48 12.80
CA ALA A 392 -7.42 -11.56 13.58
C ALA A 392 -7.80 -11.61 15.06
N TYR A 393 -6.77 -11.74 15.88
CA TYR A 393 -6.83 -11.49 17.32
C TYR A 393 -6.01 -10.24 17.62
N SER A 394 -6.57 -9.27 18.34
CA SER A 394 -5.86 -8.04 18.68
C SER A 394 -6.11 -7.63 20.11
N LYS A 395 -5.03 -7.49 20.87
CA LYS A 395 -4.98 -6.92 22.21
C LYS A 395 -3.81 -5.94 22.25
N GLN A 396 -3.78 -5.00 23.21
CA GLN A 396 -2.77 -3.92 23.30
C GLN A 396 -1.32 -4.33 23.02
N ARG A 397 -0.90 -5.53 23.48
CA ARG A 397 0.48 -6.01 23.38
C ARG A 397 0.66 -7.22 22.48
N LEU A 398 -0.43 -7.77 21.97
CA LEU A 398 -0.40 -8.98 21.15
C LEU A 398 -1.42 -8.85 20.01
N THR A 399 -0.94 -8.99 18.80
CA THR A 399 -1.77 -9.14 17.61
C THR A 399 -1.34 -10.40 16.88
N VAL A 400 -2.32 -11.21 16.53
CA VAL A 400 -2.12 -12.43 15.72
C VAL A 400 -3.05 -12.35 14.52
N GLN A 401 -2.54 -12.62 13.34
CA GLN A 401 -3.33 -12.70 12.12
C GLN A 401 -3.02 -13.99 11.39
N THR A 402 -4.04 -14.59 10.83
CA THR A 402 -3.90 -15.75 9.93
C THR A 402 -4.83 -15.57 8.75
N GLU A 403 -4.38 -16.00 7.60
CA GLU A 403 -5.13 -15.91 6.36
C GLU A 403 -4.91 -17.18 5.53
N ALA A 404 -5.98 -17.66 4.90
CA ALA A 404 -5.95 -18.68 3.89
C ALA A 404 -6.72 -18.18 2.67
N SER A 405 -6.05 -18.11 1.53
CA SER A 405 -6.64 -17.68 0.26
C SER A 405 -6.42 -18.74 -0.80
N TYR A 406 -7.47 -19.05 -1.55
CA TYR A 406 -7.41 -19.86 -2.75
C TYR A 406 -7.72 -19.01 -3.97
N TYR A 407 -6.88 -19.07 -4.98
CA TYR A 407 -7.00 -18.32 -6.22
C TYR A 407 -7.21 -19.29 -7.39
N ALA A 408 -8.35 -19.13 -8.05
CA ALA A 408 -8.62 -19.79 -9.33
C ALA A 408 -8.45 -18.77 -10.44
N ILE A 409 -7.49 -18.99 -11.32
CA ILE A 409 -7.12 -18.10 -12.41
C ILE A 409 -7.61 -18.69 -13.73
N GLU A 410 -8.44 -17.94 -14.46
CA GLU A 410 -8.84 -18.29 -15.80
C GLU A 410 -7.61 -18.25 -16.71
N ASP A 411 -7.40 -19.31 -17.48
CA ASP A 411 -6.22 -19.51 -18.34
C ASP A 411 -4.87 -19.39 -17.63
N GLY A 412 -4.85 -19.70 -16.33
CA GLY A 412 -3.67 -19.64 -15.50
C GLY A 412 -3.57 -20.79 -14.49
N GLU A 413 -2.52 -20.78 -13.70
CA GLU A 413 -2.31 -21.76 -12.66
C GLU A 413 -3.01 -21.34 -11.37
N ASN A 414 -3.84 -22.23 -10.81
CA ASN A 414 -4.46 -22.02 -9.52
C ASN A 414 -3.45 -22.15 -8.39
N PHE A 415 -3.60 -21.36 -7.33
CA PHE A 415 -2.71 -21.43 -6.19
C PHE A 415 -3.43 -21.18 -4.85
N THR A 416 -2.77 -21.60 -3.79
CA THR A 416 -3.19 -21.35 -2.41
C THR A 416 -2.11 -20.56 -1.70
N GLU A 417 -2.53 -19.56 -0.94
CA GLU A 417 -1.67 -18.76 -0.08
C GLU A 417 -2.12 -18.91 1.37
N LEU A 418 -1.19 -19.23 2.28
CA LEU A 418 -1.42 -19.32 3.71
C LEU A 418 -0.47 -18.35 4.41
N GLY A 419 -1.03 -17.39 5.12
CA GLY A 419 -0.27 -16.41 5.89
C GLY A 419 -0.53 -16.55 7.38
N ALA A 420 0.51 -16.37 8.19
CA ALA A 420 0.40 -16.24 9.63
C ALA A 420 1.41 -15.22 10.14
N SER A 421 0.98 -14.38 11.08
CA SER A 421 1.83 -13.33 11.62
C SER A 421 1.49 -13.02 13.08
N VAL A 422 2.51 -12.58 13.81
CA VAL A 422 2.44 -12.24 15.23
C VAL A 422 3.19 -10.94 15.47
N TYR A 423 2.57 -10.04 16.21
CA TYR A 423 3.21 -8.89 16.82
C TYR A 423 3.06 -8.97 18.34
N TRP A 424 4.16 -8.84 19.05
CA TRP A 424 4.16 -8.82 20.51
C TRP A 424 5.06 -7.71 21.02
N LYS A 425 4.66 -7.06 22.11
CA LYS A 425 5.38 -5.97 22.72
C LYS A 425 5.44 -6.10 24.23
N THR A 426 6.61 -5.79 24.80
CA THR A 426 6.78 -5.53 26.23
C THR A 426 7.31 -4.12 26.44
N MET A 427 6.75 -3.38 27.40
CA MET A 427 7.24 -2.07 27.84
C MET A 427 7.55 -2.13 29.31
N VAL A 428 8.71 -1.62 29.67
CA VAL A 428 9.21 -1.64 31.05
C VAL A 428 8.89 -0.33 31.79
N SER A 429 8.73 0.79 31.07
CA SER A 429 8.42 2.10 31.67
C SER A 429 7.65 2.98 30.70
N THR A 430 6.63 3.70 31.21
CA THR A 430 5.84 4.68 30.44
C THR A 430 6.54 6.04 30.33
N ASN A 431 7.36 6.42 31.30
CA ASN A 431 8.03 7.74 31.33
C ASN A 431 9.35 7.76 30.56
N ARG A 432 9.97 6.60 30.37
CA ARG A 432 11.14 6.41 29.50
C ARG A 432 10.94 5.07 28.82
N PRO A 433 10.34 5.04 27.65
CA PRO A 433 9.96 3.80 27.00
C PRO A 433 11.20 2.95 26.74
N THR A 434 11.38 1.94 27.56
CA THR A 434 12.34 0.87 27.37
C THR A 434 11.55 -0.41 27.21
N GLY A 435 11.92 -1.21 26.24
CA GLY A 435 11.17 -2.43 25.97
C GLY A 435 11.64 -3.13 24.72
N LEU A 436 10.91 -4.16 24.36
CA LEU A 436 11.17 -4.99 23.20
C LEU A 436 9.87 -5.19 22.43
N THR A 437 9.92 -5.04 21.13
CA THR A 437 8.87 -5.50 20.22
C THR A 437 9.38 -6.67 19.40
N LEU A 438 8.54 -7.66 19.17
CA LEU A 438 8.81 -8.78 18.30
C LEU A 438 7.68 -8.84 17.26
N ALA A 439 8.03 -8.69 16.01
CA ALA A 439 7.13 -8.96 14.90
C ALA A 439 7.67 -10.13 14.09
N GLY A 440 6.80 -10.99 13.63
CA GLY A 440 7.19 -12.13 12.83
C GLY A 440 6.03 -12.68 12.04
N GLY A 441 6.34 -13.43 11.01
CA GLY A 441 5.31 -14.06 10.20
C GLY A 441 5.90 -15.01 9.18
N SER A 442 5.00 -15.75 8.57
CA SER A 442 5.31 -16.66 7.48
C SER A 442 4.22 -16.59 6.41
N ASN A 443 4.64 -16.73 5.18
CA ASN A 443 3.73 -16.88 4.06
C ASN A 443 4.11 -18.14 3.28
N LEU A 444 3.14 -19.01 3.03
CA LEU A 444 3.30 -20.24 2.27
C LEU A 444 2.45 -20.14 1.01
N TYR A 445 3.08 -20.29 -0.10
CA TYR A 445 2.47 -20.30 -1.42
C TYR A 445 2.57 -21.68 -2.02
N THR A 446 1.47 -22.23 -2.52
CA THR A 446 1.41 -23.56 -3.13
C THR A 446 0.63 -23.52 -4.44
N ALA A 447 1.27 -23.92 -5.52
CA ALA A 447 0.72 -24.08 -6.84
C ALA A 447 1.12 -25.43 -7.42
N LYS A 448 0.63 -25.80 -8.58
CA LYS A 448 1.05 -27.00 -9.30
C LYS A 448 2.52 -26.95 -9.70
N SER A 449 3.01 -25.77 -10.04
CA SER A 449 4.41 -25.48 -10.39
C SER A 449 5.37 -25.65 -9.21
N GLY A 450 4.89 -25.58 -7.97
CA GLY A 450 5.71 -25.77 -6.78
C GLY A 450 5.17 -25.07 -5.53
N THR A 451 5.93 -25.26 -4.47
CA THR A 451 5.65 -24.64 -3.16
C THR A 451 6.85 -23.82 -2.72
N TYR A 452 6.60 -22.60 -2.27
CA TYR A 452 7.61 -21.77 -1.63
C TYR A 452 7.07 -21.06 -0.41
N ALA A 453 7.96 -20.64 0.48
CA ALA A 453 7.61 -19.90 1.68
C ALA A 453 8.59 -18.76 1.92
N SER A 454 8.09 -17.76 2.64
CA SER A 454 8.89 -16.72 3.25
C SER A 454 8.65 -16.68 4.76
N PHE A 455 9.69 -16.33 5.50
CA PHE A 455 9.64 -16.17 6.95
C PHE A 455 10.27 -14.84 7.32
N ARG A 456 9.62 -14.07 8.18
CA ARG A 456 10.11 -12.79 8.67
C ARG A 456 10.23 -12.81 10.19
N PHE A 457 11.30 -12.18 10.68
CA PHE A 457 11.50 -11.88 12.08
C PHE A 457 12.03 -10.46 12.23
N ALA A 458 11.38 -9.63 13.03
CA ALA A 458 11.70 -8.23 13.19
C ALA A 458 11.61 -7.80 14.68
N PRO A 459 12.69 -7.97 15.46
CA PRO A 459 12.81 -7.42 16.80
C PRO A 459 13.18 -5.94 16.75
N THR A 460 12.60 -5.14 17.66
CA THR A 460 13.01 -3.75 17.90
C THR A 460 13.17 -3.51 19.40
N ALA A 461 14.34 -3.06 19.81
CA ALA A 461 14.67 -2.71 21.19
C ALA A 461 14.59 -1.20 21.39
N TYR A 462 13.87 -0.78 22.42
CA TYR A 462 13.83 0.59 22.92
C TYR A 462 14.73 0.66 24.15
N LEU A 463 15.76 1.48 24.09
CA LEU A 463 16.78 1.59 25.10
C LEU A 463 16.72 2.95 25.83
N PRO A 464 17.34 3.10 27.01
CA PRO A 464 17.44 4.37 27.70
C PRO A 464 18.03 5.47 26.80
N HIS A 465 17.71 6.73 27.13
CA HIS A 465 18.20 7.91 26.41
C HIS A 465 17.72 7.98 24.95
N GLU A 466 16.52 7.48 24.65
CA GLU A 466 15.87 7.62 23.35
C GLU A 466 16.63 6.93 22.18
N TRP A 467 17.29 5.83 22.46
CA TRP A 467 17.84 4.95 21.46
C TRP A 467 16.82 3.90 21.04
N GLN A 468 16.74 3.66 19.75
CA GLN A 468 15.96 2.57 19.16
C GLN A 468 16.87 1.76 18.23
N ILE A 469 16.86 0.45 18.40
CA ILE A 469 17.61 -0.47 17.55
C ILE A 469 16.61 -1.50 17.00
N GLY A 470 16.43 -1.51 15.71
CA GLY A 470 15.59 -2.47 14.98
C GLY A 470 16.43 -3.38 14.09
N MET A 471 16.06 -4.65 14.02
CA MET A 471 16.61 -5.60 13.08
C MET A 471 15.47 -6.28 12.35
N GLN A 472 15.64 -6.57 11.10
CA GLN A 472 14.70 -7.38 10.34
C GLN A 472 15.45 -8.41 9.53
N VAL A 473 14.96 -9.64 9.55
CA VAL A 473 15.46 -10.74 8.75
C VAL A 473 14.30 -11.38 8.01
N VAL A 474 14.44 -11.55 6.70
CA VAL A 474 13.50 -12.31 5.88
C VAL A 474 14.25 -13.44 5.17
N TYR A 475 13.70 -14.62 5.27
CA TYR A 475 14.21 -15.82 4.59
C TYR A 475 13.24 -16.23 3.49
N TYR A 476 13.75 -16.52 2.31
CA TYR A 476 13.00 -17.07 1.17
C TYR A 476 13.47 -18.49 0.85
N THR A 477 12.53 -19.41 0.72
CA THR A 477 12.83 -20.78 0.29
C THR A 477 13.34 -20.80 -1.15
N ARG A 478 13.97 -21.91 -1.56
CA ARG A 478 14.68 -22.05 -2.85
C ARG A 478 13.80 -21.71 -4.06
N ASN A 479 12.54 -22.10 -4.05
CA ASN A 479 11.62 -21.93 -5.19
C ASN A 479 10.86 -20.59 -5.14
N SER A 480 11.23 -19.67 -4.26
CA SER A 480 10.59 -18.36 -4.22
C SER A 480 10.98 -17.54 -5.44
N PRO A 481 10.02 -16.93 -6.17
CA PRO A 481 10.30 -16.03 -7.29
C PRO A 481 11.25 -14.89 -6.90
N ARG A 482 11.13 -14.39 -5.68
CA ARG A 482 12.02 -13.34 -5.14
C ARG A 482 13.47 -13.82 -5.08
N ARG A 483 13.70 -15.06 -4.65
CA ARG A 483 15.03 -15.67 -4.61
C ARG A 483 15.56 -15.96 -6.01
N GLU A 484 14.71 -16.35 -6.94
CA GLU A 484 15.11 -16.62 -8.33
C GLU A 484 15.57 -15.33 -9.04
N THR A 485 14.86 -14.23 -8.83
CA THR A 485 15.19 -12.93 -9.44
C THR A 485 16.41 -12.27 -8.79
N THR A 486 16.55 -12.34 -7.48
CA THR A 486 17.62 -11.65 -6.73
C THR A 486 18.81 -12.53 -6.42
N GLY A 487 18.68 -13.85 -6.46
CA GLY A 487 19.68 -14.80 -5.97
C GLY A 487 19.83 -14.85 -4.45
N VAL A 488 18.98 -14.11 -3.70
CA VAL A 488 19.17 -13.85 -2.27
C VAL A 488 18.22 -14.70 -1.43
N PRO A 489 18.74 -15.68 -0.65
CA PRO A 489 17.91 -16.51 0.24
C PRO A 489 17.52 -15.78 1.54
N VAL A 490 18.37 -14.88 2.03
CA VAL A 490 18.18 -14.15 3.28
C VAL A 490 18.42 -12.67 3.03
N TYR A 491 17.46 -11.85 3.41
CA TYR A 491 17.57 -10.39 3.40
C TYR A 491 17.56 -9.90 4.84
N GLY A 492 18.42 -8.93 5.17
CA GLY A 492 18.49 -8.37 6.51
C GLY A 492 18.70 -6.88 6.52
N CYS A 493 18.00 -6.19 7.40
CA CYS A 493 18.16 -4.76 7.67
C CYS A 493 18.49 -4.55 9.15
N LEU A 494 19.30 -3.56 9.42
CA LEU A 494 19.56 -3.04 10.76
C LEU A 494 19.26 -1.55 10.76
N SER A 495 18.49 -1.07 11.73
CA SER A 495 18.21 0.34 11.92
C SER A 495 18.63 0.79 13.33
N VAL A 496 19.27 1.93 13.42
CA VAL A 496 19.63 2.57 14.68
C VAL A 496 19.14 4.02 14.62
N ASN A 497 18.27 4.39 15.54
CA ASN A 497 17.75 5.75 15.64
C ASN A 497 18.08 6.33 17.01
N LYS A 498 18.45 7.61 17.04
CA LYS A 498 18.73 8.39 18.24
C LYS A 498 18.01 9.72 18.15
N GLN A 499 17.15 9.98 19.11
CA GLN A 499 16.53 11.28 19.27
C GLN A 499 17.33 12.15 20.24
N PHE A 500 17.56 13.41 19.88
CA PHE A 500 18.22 14.41 20.70
C PHE A 500 17.21 15.51 21.05
N GLY A 501 16.66 15.42 22.25
CA GLY A 501 15.57 16.29 22.70
C GLY A 501 14.32 16.11 21.82
N LYS A 502 13.56 17.21 21.60
CA LYS A 502 12.29 17.15 20.84
C LYS A 502 12.42 17.44 19.34
N LYS A 503 13.59 17.92 18.92
CA LYS A 503 13.74 18.52 17.58
C LYS A 503 14.66 17.75 16.63
N TRP A 504 15.67 17.07 17.14
CA TRP A 504 16.66 16.41 16.30
C TRP A 504 16.54 14.89 16.35
N ASN A 505 16.65 14.25 15.20
CA ASN A 505 16.71 12.80 15.06
C ASN A 505 17.87 12.43 14.13
N LEU A 506 18.71 11.49 14.56
CA LEU A 506 19.76 10.86 13.76
C LEU A 506 19.37 9.40 13.54
N GLY A 507 19.30 8.98 12.30
CA GLY A 507 19.03 7.61 11.90
C GLY A 507 20.20 7.05 11.07
N VAL A 508 20.47 5.77 11.28
CA VAL A 508 21.38 4.97 10.46
C VAL A 508 20.66 3.69 10.12
N ASP A 509 20.44 3.45 8.82
CA ASP A 509 19.81 2.25 8.31
C ASP A 509 20.79 1.50 7.41
N TRP A 510 20.98 0.22 7.67
CA TRP A 510 21.80 -0.67 6.87
C TRP A 510 20.93 -1.71 6.19
N HIS A 511 20.75 -1.58 4.89
CA HIS A 511 19.95 -2.47 4.07
C HIS A 511 20.80 -3.60 3.50
N ASP A 512 20.19 -4.77 3.42
CA ASP A 512 20.81 -6.01 2.96
C ASP A 512 22.18 -6.29 3.58
N MET A 513 22.24 -6.21 4.92
CA MET A 513 23.46 -6.43 5.70
C MET A 513 24.17 -7.76 5.41
N PHE A 514 23.46 -8.74 4.86
CA PHE A 514 24.01 -10.04 4.48
C PHE A 514 24.63 -10.09 3.09
N ASP A 515 24.42 -9.07 2.26
CA ASP A 515 24.99 -9.02 0.91
C ASP A 515 26.52 -8.98 0.93
N ALA A 516 27.12 -8.33 1.94
CA ALA A 516 28.57 -8.28 2.15
C ALA A 516 29.21 -9.68 2.37
N ILE A 517 28.40 -10.69 2.72
CA ILE A 517 28.85 -12.06 3.02
C ILE A 517 28.61 -13.00 1.82
N ARG A 518 27.88 -12.55 0.80
CA ARG A 518 27.48 -13.37 -0.34
C ARG A 518 28.37 -13.16 -1.54
N SER A 519 28.93 -14.24 -2.05
CA SER A 519 29.74 -14.23 -3.27
C SER A 519 28.94 -14.35 -4.58
N GLU A 520 27.64 -14.63 -4.53
CA GLU A 520 26.83 -15.03 -5.70
C GLU A 520 25.55 -14.21 -5.94
N ALA A 521 25.41 -13.04 -5.29
CA ALA A 521 24.20 -12.22 -5.47
C ALA A 521 24.14 -11.64 -6.90
N LYS A 522 23.04 -11.89 -7.61
CA LYS A 522 22.78 -11.35 -8.95
C LYS A 522 22.54 -9.82 -8.93
N VAL A 523 22.11 -9.29 -7.80
CA VAL A 523 21.84 -7.87 -7.57
C VAL A 523 22.47 -7.46 -6.25
N ASN A 524 23.40 -6.50 -6.30
CA ASN A 524 23.97 -5.90 -5.10
C ASN A 524 22.99 -4.85 -4.55
N ARG A 525 22.38 -5.11 -3.37
CA ARG A 525 21.43 -4.22 -2.69
C ARG A 525 22.00 -3.63 -1.40
N HIS A 526 23.25 -3.89 -1.11
CA HIS A 526 23.91 -3.35 0.07
C HIS A 526 23.90 -1.81 0.03
N ALA A 527 23.28 -1.19 1.00
CA ALA A 527 23.25 0.25 1.15
C ALA A 527 23.20 0.63 2.64
N ALA A 528 23.93 1.66 2.99
CA ALA A 528 23.84 2.30 4.30
C ALA A 528 23.33 3.73 4.12
N ASN A 529 22.34 4.10 4.88
CA ASN A 529 21.74 5.43 4.88
C ASN A 529 22.07 6.12 6.19
N ILE A 530 22.48 7.37 6.14
CA ILE A 530 22.63 8.24 7.30
C ILE A 530 21.67 9.40 7.11
N ARG A 531 20.79 9.63 8.09
CA ARG A 531 19.73 10.62 8.05
C ARG A 531 19.82 11.55 9.25
N LEU A 532 19.79 12.84 8.98
CA LEU A 532 19.65 13.88 10.02
C LEU A 532 18.38 14.67 9.74
N GLN A 533 17.49 14.74 10.73
CA GLN A 533 16.21 15.43 10.64
C GLN A 533 16.10 16.49 11.73
N TYR A 534 15.62 17.67 11.37
CA TYR A 534 15.24 18.74 12.29
C TYR A 534 13.74 19.03 12.17
N ARG A 535 13.05 19.08 13.32
CA ARG A 535 11.62 19.44 13.44
C ARG A 535 11.45 20.86 13.94
N PHE A 536 10.52 21.59 13.36
CA PHE A 536 10.15 22.95 13.74
C PHE A 536 8.69 23.08 14.16
#